data_8ae753599be0f0bd9d800aabd3af992c
#
_entry.id   8ae753599be0f0bd9d800aabd3af992c
#
_cell.length_a   1.000
_cell.length_b   1.000
_cell.length_c   1.000
_cell.angle_alpha   90.00
_cell.angle_beta   90.00
_cell.angle_gamma   90.00
#
_symmetry.space_group_name_H-M   'P 1'
#
loop_
_entity.id
_entity.type
_entity.pdbx_description
1 polymer ?
#
loop_
_entity_poly.entity_id
_entity_poly.type
_entity_poly.pdbx_seq_one_letter_code
_entity_poly.pdbx_strand_id
1 'polypeptide(L)'
;MSVHRRIVLLLLSCLFLAGVLTFLNRTAPSAPASASAVVPASADNWGLAFPQEGASPVGNATVEDLAQYGAYYLGDTSQKVIYLTFDCGYENGCTEAILDALKKHNAPAAFFVVGHMVESAPDIVKRMVSEGHIVGNHTFHHPDMSAISDQSAFQEELESLEKLFLETTGTPLSRFYRPPQGKYSEENLRQAHALGYTTVFWSLAYVDWYTDNQPSAQEAYSKLLPRIHDGAI
;
A
#
# COMPACT_ATOMS: atom_id res chain seq x y z
N MET A 1 67.57 13.27 14.36
CA MET A 1 66.62 12.37 15.08
C MET A 1 67.33 11.07 15.39
N SER A 2 67.43 10.69 16.67
CA SER A 2 68.22 9.53 17.10
C SER A 2 67.51 8.24 16.73
N VAL A 3 68.29 7.18 16.51
CA VAL A 3 67.81 5.82 16.13
C VAL A 3 66.71 5.30 17.09
N HIS A 4 66.80 5.66 18.35
CA HIS A 4 65.81 5.31 19.37
C HIS A 4 64.42 5.90 19.10
N ARG A 5 64.32 7.10 18.54
CA ARG A 5 63.04 7.74 18.20
C ARG A 5 62.37 7.07 16.99
N ARG A 6 63.15 6.50 16.06
CA ARG A 6 62.60 5.76 14.89
C ARG A 6 62.08 4.39 15.27
N ILE A 7 62.69 3.70 16.24
CA ILE A 7 62.25 2.39 16.74
C ILE A 7 60.93 2.53 17.52
N VAL A 8 60.79 3.56 18.37
CA VAL A 8 59.58 3.83 19.13
C VAL A 8 58.40 4.19 18.19
N LEU A 9 58.65 4.93 17.12
CA LEU A 9 57.61 5.25 16.11
C LEU A 9 57.16 4.03 15.29
N LEU A 10 58.10 3.08 14.99
CA LEU A 10 57.76 1.82 14.30
C LEU A 10 56.99 0.88 15.20
N LEU A 11 57.28 0.79 16.50
CA LEU A 11 56.54 -0.04 17.45
C LEU A 11 55.12 0.52 17.70
N LEU A 12 54.95 1.83 17.74
CA LEU A 12 53.63 2.46 17.87
C LEU A 12 52.76 2.25 16.59
N SER A 13 53.37 2.26 15.41
CA SER A 13 52.65 2.00 14.17
C SER A 13 52.19 0.51 14.06
N CYS A 14 53.02 -0.42 14.52
CA CYS A 14 52.64 -1.86 14.54
C CYS A 14 51.53 -2.15 15.55
N LEU A 15 51.49 -1.46 16.71
CA LEU A 15 50.42 -1.59 17.69
C LEU A 15 49.10 -1.00 17.19
N PHE A 16 49.16 0.07 16.38
CA PHE A 16 47.97 0.66 15.77
C PHE A 16 47.40 -0.22 14.65
N LEU A 17 48.27 -0.86 13.86
CA LEU A 17 47.81 -1.82 12.82
C LEU A 17 47.20 -3.10 13.44
N ALA A 18 47.73 -3.62 14.54
CA ALA A 18 47.17 -4.78 15.22
C ALA A 18 45.82 -4.44 15.87
N GLY A 19 45.64 -3.23 16.38
CA GLY A 19 44.37 -2.76 16.93
C GLY A 19 43.28 -2.56 15.85
N VAL A 20 43.63 -2.14 14.66
CA VAL A 20 42.69 -1.97 13.53
C VAL A 20 42.28 -3.33 12.95
N LEU A 21 43.19 -4.28 12.88
CA LEU A 21 42.89 -5.65 12.38
C LEU A 21 42.01 -6.44 13.35
N THR A 22 42.06 -6.20 14.66
CA THR A 22 41.16 -6.84 15.62
C THR A 22 39.77 -6.20 15.67
N PHE A 23 39.62 -4.93 15.21
CA PHE A 23 38.31 -4.27 15.10
C PHE A 23 37.55 -4.67 13.85
N LEU A 24 38.24 -5.09 12.77
CA LEU A 24 37.62 -5.50 11.52
C LEU A 24 37.07 -6.95 11.54
N ASN A 25 37.39 -7.73 12.59
CA ASN A 25 36.94 -9.11 12.70
C ASN A 25 35.81 -9.32 13.72
N ARG A 26 35.15 -8.23 14.15
CA ARG A 26 33.84 -8.35 14.78
C ARG A 26 32.83 -8.59 13.66
N THR A 27 32.47 -9.84 13.44
CA THR A 27 31.28 -10.21 12.69
C THR A 27 30.12 -9.40 13.25
N ALA A 28 29.57 -8.51 12.43
CA ALA A 28 28.29 -7.89 12.74
C ALA A 28 27.31 -9.02 13.08
N PRO A 29 26.47 -8.86 14.12
CA PRO A 29 25.43 -9.83 14.35
C PRO A 29 24.64 -9.91 13.03
N SER A 30 24.59 -11.11 12.44
CA SER A 30 23.73 -11.37 11.30
C SER A 30 22.33 -10.94 11.73
N ALA A 31 21.80 -9.91 11.05
CA ALA A 31 20.39 -9.60 11.18
C ALA A 31 19.63 -10.93 11.03
N PRO A 32 18.60 -11.18 11.86
CA PRO A 32 17.79 -12.38 11.65
C PRO A 32 17.35 -12.35 10.20
N ALA A 33 17.61 -13.45 9.47
CA ALA A 33 17.15 -13.58 8.12
C ALA A 33 15.64 -13.33 8.16
N SER A 34 15.23 -12.22 7.54
CA SER A 34 13.82 -11.92 7.32
C SER A 34 13.29 -13.14 6.59
N ALA A 35 12.41 -13.90 7.20
CA ALA A 35 11.75 -14.98 6.50
C ALA A 35 11.04 -14.30 5.32
N SER A 36 11.49 -14.58 4.11
CA SER A 36 10.85 -14.07 2.90
C SER A 36 9.41 -14.55 2.94
N ALA A 37 8.48 -13.63 3.19
CA ALA A 37 7.08 -13.91 3.01
C ALA A 37 6.86 -14.01 1.50
N VAL A 38 6.60 -15.21 1.00
CA VAL A 38 6.31 -15.46 -0.41
C VAL A 38 4.85 -15.14 -0.65
N VAL A 39 4.54 -14.50 -1.79
CA VAL A 39 3.13 -14.30 -2.20
C VAL A 39 2.45 -15.65 -2.22
N PRO A 40 1.30 -15.83 -1.55
CA PRO A 40 0.64 -17.12 -1.46
C PRO A 40 0.18 -17.60 -2.84
N ALA A 41 0.50 -18.85 -3.16
CA ALA A 41 0.03 -19.50 -4.40
C ALA A 41 -1.48 -19.74 -4.38
N SER A 42 -2.07 -19.93 -3.19
CA SER A 42 -3.50 -20.00 -2.95
C SER A 42 -4.04 -18.66 -2.45
N ALA A 43 -5.37 -18.48 -2.54
CA ALA A 43 -6.06 -17.29 -2.04
C ALA A 43 -5.74 -17.02 -0.55
N ASP A 44 -5.42 -15.78 -0.23
CA ASP A 44 -5.17 -15.31 1.13
C ASP A 44 -5.77 -13.91 1.32
N ASN A 45 -5.90 -13.49 2.57
CA ASN A 45 -6.31 -12.14 2.91
C ASN A 45 -5.08 -11.27 3.15
N TRP A 46 -5.10 -10.04 2.63
CA TRP A 46 -4.07 -9.06 2.93
C TRP A 46 -4.02 -8.78 4.44
N GLY A 47 -2.87 -8.97 5.05
CA GLY A 47 -2.65 -8.84 6.49
C GLY A 47 -1.41 -8.04 6.83
N LEU A 48 -1.47 -7.29 7.93
CA LEU A 48 -0.41 -6.41 8.40
C LEU A 48 -0.06 -6.69 9.86
N ALA A 49 1.24 -6.71 10.16
CA ALA A 49 1.76 -6.69 11.52
C ALA A 49 2.44 -5.35 11.80
N PHE A 50 2.17 -4.76 12.96
CA PHE A 50 2.73 -3.48 13.40
C PHE A 50 3.72 -3.71 14.55
N PRO A 51 5.00 -3.96 14.28
CA PRO A 51 5.99 -4.26 15.31
C PRO A 51 6.37 -3.03 16.15
N GLN A 52 6.19 -1.82 15.60
CA GLN A 52 6.57 -0.57 16.24
C GLN A 52 5.65 0.57 15.79
N GLU A 53 5.33 1.48 16.71
CA GLU A 53 4.59 2.71 16.39
C GLU A 53 5.40 3.62 15.47
N GLY A 54 4.72 4.24 14.52
CA GLY A 54 5.33 5.18 13.55
C GLY A 54 6.25 4.54 12.51
N ALA A 55 6.39 3.21 12.52
CA ALA A 55 7.14 2.47 11.52
C ALA A 55 6.23 1.79 10.50
N SER A 56 6.77 1.57 9.29
CA SER A 56 6.06 0.80 8.27
C SER A 56 5.72 -0.59 8.78
N PRO A 57 4.47 -1.07 8.56
CA PRO A 57 4.09 -2.42 8.95
C PRO A 57 4.76 -3.47 8.06
N VAL A 58 4.73 -4.70 8.55
CA VAL A 58 5.14 -5.87 7.77
C VAL A 58 3.89 -6.52 7.20
N GLY A 59 3.81 -6.62 5.86
CA GLY A 59 2.76 -7.34 5.17
C GLY A 59 2.98 -8.86 5.19
N ASN A 60 1.94 -9.63 4.89
CA ASN A 60 2.05 -11.08 4.68
C ASN A 60 2.65 -11.45 3.31
N ALA A 61 2.99 -10.45 2.47
CA ALA A 61 3.92 -10.55 1.36
C ALA A 61 4.91 -9.39 1.42
N THR A 62 6.14 -9.56 0.92
CA THR A 62 7.16 -8.52 0.93
C THR A 62 6.90 -7.48 -0.17
N VAL A 63 7.50 -6.29 -0.03
CA VAL A 63 7.45 -5.25 -1.08
C VAL A 63 8.05 -5.78 -2.39
N GLU A 64 9.15 -6.51 -2.30
CA GLU A 64 9.87 -7.08 -3.43
C GLU A 64 9.05 -8.16 -4.16
N ASP A 65 8.37 -9.03 -3.40
CA ASP A 65 7.52 -10.08 -3.98
C ASP A 65 6.30 -9.47 -4.69
N LEU A 66 5.65 -8.49 -4.08
CA LEU A 66 4.51 -7.80 -4.67
C LEU A 66 4.91 -6.99 -5.92
N ALA A 67 6.07 -6.34 -5.90
CA ALA A 67 6.55 -5.51 -7.01
C ALA A 67 6.71 -6.30 -8.32
N GLN A 68 7.00 -7.61 -8.25
CA GLN A 68 7.09 -8.50 -9.42
C GLN A 68 5.77 -8.58 -10.20
N TYR A 69 4.65 -8.32 -9.52
CA TYR A 69 3.30 -8.32 -10.09
C TYR A 69 2.72 -6.90 -10.23
N GLY A 70 3.56 -5.86 -10.11
CA GLY A 70 3.07 -4.48 -10.12
C GLY A 70 2.12 -4.18 -8.96
N ALA A 71 2.32 -4.82 -7.81
CA ALA A 71 1.49 -4.65 -6.62
C ALA A 71 2.26 -3.92 -5.51
N TYR A 72 1.58 -3.05 -4.76
CA TYR A 72 2.20 -2.21 -3.72
C TYR A 72 1.25 -2.04 -2.54
N TYR A 73 1.83 -1.86 -1.35
CA TYR A 73 1.11 -1.48 -0.12
C TYR A 73 1.79 -0.33 0.63
N LEU A 74 2.94 0.10 0.15
CA LEU A 74 3.72 1.24 0.63
C LEU A 74 4.06 2.14 -0.55
N GLY A 75 4.01 3.44 -0.34
CA GLY A 75 4.59 4.44 -1.23
C GLY A 75 6.07 4.67 -0.92
N ASP A 76 6.58 5.84 -1.30
CA ASP A 76 7.97 6.23 -1.03
C ASP A 76 8.17 6.53 0.47
N THR A 77 8.79 5.60 1.17
CA THR A 77 9.07 5.69 2.61
C THR A 77 10.23 6.64 2.95
N SER A 78 10.90 7.21 1.96
CA SER A 78 11.94 8.22 2.16
C SER A 78 11.38 9.63 2.36
N GLN A 79 10.07 9.81 2.14
CA GLN A 79 9.38 11.09 2.21
C GLN A 79 8.26 11.07 3.25
N LYS A 80 8.07 12.18 3.95
CA LYS A 80 6.94 12.39 4.87
C LYS A 80 5.64 12.64 4.10
N VAL A 81 5.17 11.61 3.41
CA VAL A 81 3.93 11.63 2.61
C VAL A 81 3.07 10.46 3.03
N ILE A 82 1.76 10.68 3.12
CA ILE A 82 0.75 9.64 3.23
C ILE A 82 -0.17 9.72 2.01
N TYR A 83 -0.64 8.57 1.55
CA TYR A 83 -1.52 8.44 0.40
C TYR A 83 -2.91 8.05 0.91
N LEU A 84 -3.85 9.00 0.89
CA LEU A 84 -5.22 8.75 1.32
C LEU A 84 -5.96 7.94 0.27
N THR A 85 -6.54 6.81 0.69
CA THR A 85 -7.33 5.95 -0.18
C THR A 85 -8.66 5.57 0.46
N PHE A 86 -9.71 5.48 -0.35
CA PHE A 86 -11.07 5.17 0.08
C PHE A 86 -11.66 4.08 -0.81
N ASP A 87 -12.20 3.02 -0.20
CA ASP A 87 -12.94 1.99 -0.91
C ASP A 87 -14.43 2.32 -0.86
N CYS A 88 -15.07 2.51 -2.01
CA CYS A 88 -16.42 3.02 -2.13
C CYS A 88 -17.36 1.99 -2.78
N GLY A 89 -18.01 1.19 -1.94
CA GLY A 89 -18.99 0.19 -2.37
C GLY A 89 -20.38 0.78 -2.64
N TYR A 90 -20.80 1.75 -1.83
CA TYR A 90 -22.07 2.46 -1.95
C TYR A 90 -22.00 3.80 -1.18
N GLU A 91 -22.89 4.74 -1.50
CA GLU A 91 -23.01 6.01 -0.78
C GLU A 91 -23.92 5.86 0.44
N ASN A 92 -23.42 6.27 1.59
CA ASN A 92 -24.15 6.25 2.86
C ASN A 92 -24.23 7.64 3.54
N GLY A 93 -24.00 8.71 2.79
CA GLY A 93 -24.05 10.10 3.28
C GLY A 93 -22.71 10.64 3.77
N CYS A 94 -21.60 9.92 3.60
CA CYS A 94 -20.28 10.33 4.09
C CYS A 94 -19.37 10.92 3.01
N THR A 95 -19.51 10.50 1.75
CA THR A 95 -18.53 10.78 0.69
C THR A 95 -18.47 12.27 0.35
N GLU A 96 -19.59 13.00 0.35
CA GLU A 96 -19.56 14.45 0.10
C GLU A 96 -18.76 15.20 1.16
N ALA A 97 -18.95 14.86 2.45
CA ALA A 97 -18.22 15.48 3.55
C ALA A 97 -16.69 15.16 3.49
N ILE A 98 -16.33 13.96 3.02
CA ILE A 98 -14.94 13.59 2.78
C ILE A 98 -14.35 14.44 1.65
N LEU A 99 -15.05 14.58 0.52
CA LEU A 99 -14.62 15.42 -0.60
C LEU A 99 -14.48 16.90 -0.19
N ASP A 100 -15.42 17.43 0.62
CA ASP A 100 -15.32 18.79 1.15
C ASP A 100 -14.08 18.97 2.04
N ALA A 101 -13.77 18.00 2.88
CA ALA A 101 -12.58 18.03 3.72
C ALA A 101 -11.29 17.96 2.89
N LEU A 102 -11.21 17.07 1.89
CA LEU A 102 -10.08 16.96 0.99
C LEU A 102 -9.85 18.26 0.22
N LYS A 103 -10.92 18.86 -0.32
CA LYS A 103 -10.86 20.13 -1.03
C LYS A 103 -10.40 21.27 -0.12
N LYS A 104 -10.95 21.37 1.10
CA LYS A 104 -10.56 22.37 2.10
C LYS A 104 -9.07 22.33 2.41
N HIS A 105 -8.49 21.14 2.44
CA HIS A 105 -7.08 20.93 2.77
C HIS A 105 -6.18 20.79 1.56
N ASN A 106 -6.72 20.94 0.33
CA ASN A 106 -6.00 20.72 -0.93
C ASN A 106 -5.25 19.37 -0.95
N ALA A 107 -5.91 18.32 -0.45
CA ALA A 107 -5.37 16.98 -0.31
C ALA A 107 -5.95 16.07 -1.42
N PRO A 108 -5.17 15.69 -2.43
CA PRO A 108 -5.61 14.68 -3.40
C PRO A 108 -5.70 13.30 -2.72
N ALA A 109 -6.62 12.47 -3.22
CA ALA A 109 -6.84 11.12 -2.72
C ALA A 109 -7.11 10.15 -3.86
N ALA A 110 -7.12 8.85 -3.58
CA ALA A 110 -7.59 7.83 -4.50
C ALA A 110 -8.86 7.16 -3.96
N PHE A 111 -9.87 7.01 -4.84
CA PHE A 111 -11.13 6.35 -4.54
C PHE A 111 -11.22 5.08 -5.39
N PHE A 112 -11.32 3.92 -4.75
CA PHE A 112 -11.55 2.66 -5.43
C PHE A 112 -13.04 2.39 -5.42
N VAL A 113 -13.69 2.52 -6.59
CA VAL A 113 -15.14 2.44 -6.72
C VAL A 113 -15.57 1.11 -7.32
N VAL A 114 -16.77 0.65 -6.95
CA VAL A 114 -17.44 -0.48 -7.59
C VAL A 114 -18.55 -0.01 -8.53
N GLY A 115 -19.11 -0.93 -9.36
CA GLY A 115 -20.19 -0.61 -10.28
C GLY A 115 -21.38 0.06 -9.59
N HIS A 116 -21.84 -0.48 -8.46
CA HIS A 116 -22.96 0.08 -7.72
C HIS A 116 -22.75 1.52 -7.26
N MET A 117 -21.53 1.90 -6.84
CA MET A 117 -21.22 3.29 -6.46
C MET A 117 -21.38 4.22 -7.68
N VAL A 118 -20.90 3.82 -8.84
CA VAL A 118 -21.00 4.62 -10.08
C VAL A 118 -22.45 4.76 -10.54
N GLU A 119 -23.26 3.68 -10.44
CA GLU A 119 -24.67 3.68 -10.83
C GLU A 119 -25.55 4.50 -9.89
N SER A 120 -25.35 4.36 -8.58
CA SER A 120 -26.23 4.95 -7.56
C SER A 120 -25.88 6.38 -7.19
N ALA A 121 -24.60 6.78 -7.34
CA ALA A 121 -24.10 8.09 -6.97
C ALA A 121 -23.22 8.75 -8.05
N PRO A 122 -23.71 8.83 -9.32
CA PRO A 122 -22.90 9.30 -10.46
C PRO A 122 -22.37 10.72 -10.28
N ASP A 123 -23.10 11.60 -9.60
CA ASP A 123 -22.67 12.97 -9.41
C ASP A 123 -21.52 13.09 -8.40
N ILE A 124 -21.49 12.23 -7.39
CA ILE A 124 -20.36 12.13 -6.46
C ILE A 124 -19.13 11.61 -7.17
N VAL A 125 -19.27 10.60 -8.03
CA VAL A 125 -18.17 10.06 -8.83
C VAL A 125 -17.62 11.09 -9.82
N LYS A 126 -18.48 11.86 -10.49
CA LYS A 126 -18.07 13.00 -11.32
C LYS A 126 -17.34 14.07 -10.51
N ARG A 127 -17.79 14.31 -9.27
CA ARG A 127 -17.13 15.24 -8.35
C ARG A 127 -15.74 14.79 -7.98
N MET A 128 -15.50 13.48 -7.71
CA MET A 128 -14.16 12.92 -7.47
C MET A 128 -13.21 13.26 -8.63
N VAL A 129 -13.66 13.05 -9.87
CA VAL A 129 -12.87 13.35 -11.08
C VAL A 129 -12.60 14.85 -11.23
N SER A 130 -13.64 15.68 -11.12
CA SER A 130 -13.54 17.13 -11.34
C SER A 130 -12.72 17.85 -10.26
N GLU A 131 -12.62 17.28 -9.06
CA GLU A 131 -11.78 17.80 -7.98
C GLU A 131 -10.34 17.26 -8.01
N GLY A 132 -9.99 16.46 -9.04
CA GLY A 132 -8.62 16.02 -9.31
C GLY A 132 -8.18 14.81 -8.50
N HIS A 133 -9.12 14.04 -7.97
CA HIS A 133 -8.83 12.78 -7.30
C HIS A 133 -8.58 11.66 -8.31
N ILE A 134 -7.80 10.67 -7.92
CA ILE A 134 -7.66 9.41 -8.67
C ILE A 134 -8.89 8.57 -8.40
N VAL A 135 -9.52 8.03 -9.45
CA VAL A 135 -10.56 7.02 -9.29
C VAL A 135 -10.03 5.70 -9.85
N GLY A 136 -9.95 4.69 -9.01
CA GLY A 136 -9.42 3.36 -9.30
C GLY A 136 -10.51 2.29 -9.35
N ASN A 137 -10.14 1.12 -9.84
CA ASN A 137 -11.01 -0.02 -10.05
C ASN A 137 -11.10 -0.88 -8.79
N HIS A 138 -12.33 -1.08 -8.27
CA HIS A 138 -12.61 -2.00 -7.17
C HIS A 138 -13.57 -3.13 -7.60
N THR A 139 -13.53 -3.47 -8.91
CA THR A 139 -14.40 -4.41 -9.62
C THR A 139 -15.84 -3.92 -9.81
N PHE A 140 -16.57 -4.58 -10.68
CA PHE A 140 -17.97 -4.20 -10.93
C PHE A 140 -18.90 -4.67 -9.81
N HIS A 141 -18.84 -5.97 -9.45
CA HIS A 141 -19.76 -6.60 -8.48
C HIS A 141 -19.16 -6.82 -7.09
N HIS A 142 -17.89 -6.47 -6.87
CA HIS A 142 -17.16 -6.70 -5.62
C HIS A 142 -17.05 -8.19 -5.22
N PRO A 143 -16.77 -9.12 -6.17
CA PRO A 143 -16.63 -10.54 -5.85
C PRO A 143 -15.29 -10.84 -5.14
N ASP A 144 -15.18 -12.05 -4.63
CA ASP A 144 -13.88 -12.60 -4.25
C ASP A 144 -13.06 -12.91 -5.52
N MET A 145 -12.25 -11.95 -5.96
CA MET A 145 -11.45 -12.09 -7.18
C MET A 145 -10.43 -13.21 -7.09
N SER A 146 -10.00 -13.60 -5.87
CA SER A 146 -9.07 -14.71 -5.69
C SER A 146 -9.67 -16.08 -6.03
N ALA A 147 -10.99 -16.17 -6.12
CA ALA A 147 -11.69 -17.37 -6.58
C ALA A 147 -11.87 -17.44 -8.11
N ILE A 148 -11.51 -16.37 -8.84
CA ILE A 148 -11.68 -16.27 -10.28
C ILE A 148 -10.35 -16.62 -10.97
N SER A 149 -10.20 -17.86 -11.41
CA SER A 149 -9.01 -18.33 -12.14
C SER A 149 -9.07 -18.09 -13.65
N ASP A 150 -10.28 -17.94 -14.20
CA ASP A 150 -10.46 -17.65 -15.62
C ASP A 150 -10.09 -16.21 -15.94
N GLN A 151 -9.14 -16.00 -16.85
CA GLN A 151 -8.66 -14.66 -17.23
C GLN A 151 -9.76 -13.80 -17.85
N SER A 152 -10.68 -14.37 -18.63
CA SER A 152 -11.76 -13.61 -19.26
C SER A 152 -12.78 -13.14 -18.23
N ALA A 153 -13.13 -13.98 -17.27
CA ALA A 153 -14.04 -13.62 -16.19
C ALA A 153 -13.42 -12.56 -15.26
N PHE A 154 -12.11 -12.67 -14.97
CA PHE A 154 -11.38 -11.65 -14.22
C PHE A 154 -11.38 -10.30 -14.96
N GLN A 155 -11.08 -10.32 -16.26
CA GLN A 155 -11.06 -9.14 -17.12
C GLN A 155 -12.45 -8.50 -17.21
N GLU A 156 -13.52 -9.28 -17.37
CA GLU A 156 -14.90 -8.78 -17.47
C GLU A 156 -15.32 -7.96 -16.24
N GLU A 157 -14.94 -8.38 -15.03
CA GLU A 157 -15.18 -7.63 -13.79
C GLU A 157 -14.53 -6.24 -13.80
N LEU A 158 -13.34 -6.13 -14.37
CA LEU A 158 -12.61 -4.85 -14.42
C LEU A 158 -13.12 -3.97 -15.58
N GLU A 159 -13.27 -4.53 -16.77
CA GLU A 159 -13.69 -3.79 -17.98
C GLU A 159 -15.13 -3.30 -17.92
N SER A 160 -16.02 -4.08 -17.27
CA SER A 160 -17.41 -3.65 -17.06
C SER A 160 -17.48 -2.35 -16.25
N LEU A 161 -16.65 -2.23 -15.22
CA LEU A 161 -16.54 -0.99 -14.45
C LEU A 161 -15.91 0.13 -15.27
N GLU A 162 -14.84 -0.15 -16.02
CA GLU A 162 -14.20 0.87 -16.88
C GLU A 162 -15.21 1.47 -17.88
N LYS A 163 -16.01 0.62 -18.49
CA LYS A 163 -17.04 1.04 -19.47
C LYS A 163 -18.08 1.93 -18.79
N LEU A 164 -18.68 1.46 -17.70
CA LEU A 164 -19.68 2.22 -16.95
C LEU A 164 -19.12 3.57 -16.48
N PHE A 165 -17.89 3.59 -15.97
CA PHE A 165 -17.24 4.81 -15.49
C PHE A 165 -17.00 5.80 -16.62
N LEU A 166 -16.52 5.34 -17.78
CA LEU A 166 -16.32 6.18 -18.97
C LEU A 166 -17.64 6.76 -19.46
N GLU A 167 -18.71 5.95 -19.54
CA GLU A 167 -20.04 6.40 -19.94
C GLU A 167 -20.60 7.45 -18.96
N THR A 168 -20.32 7.31 -17.67
CA THR A 168 -20.81 8.20 -16.62
C THR A 168 -20.04 9.51 -16.54
N THR A 169 -18.71 9.47 -16.64
CA THR A 169 -17.84 10.62 -16.35
C THR A 169 -17.24 11.27 -17.58
N GLY A 170 -17.23 10.58 -18.72
CA GLY A 170 -16.53 10.99 -19.93
C GLY A 170 -14.99 10.87 -19.82
N THR A 171 -14.48 10.30 -18.73
CA THR A 171 -13.04 10.17 -18.44
C THR A 171 -12.69 8.69 -18.26
N PRO A 172 -11.56 8.18 -18.79
CA PRO A 172 -11.12 6.81 -18.52
C PRO A 172 -10.86 6.57 -17.04
N LEU A 173 -11.23 5.40 -16.55
CA LEU A 173 -10.87 4.95 -15.20
C LEU A 173 -9.34 4.77 -15.11
N SER A 174 -8.72 5.09 -13.97
CA SER A 174 -7.29 4.90 -13.80
C SER A 174 -6.93 3.41 -13.74
N ARG A 175 -5.68 3.08 -14.08
CA ARG A 175 -5.18 1.70 -14.05
C ARG A 175 -4.67 1.28 -12.66
N PHE A 176 -5.26 1.84 -11.61
CA PHE A 176 -5.09 1.36 -10.24
C PHE A 176 -6.25 0.43 -9.88
N TYR A 177 -5.91 -0.71 -9.31
CA TYR A 177 -6.86 -1.74 -8.91
C TYR A 177 -6.65 -2.08 -7.43
N ARG A 178 -7.74 -2.26 -6.70
CA ARG A 178 -7.69 -2.81 -5.35
C ARG A 178 -8.59 -4.04 -5.29
N PRO A 179 -8.05 -5.21 -4.89
CA PRO A 179 -8.86 -6.42 -4.79
C PRO A 179 -9.89 -6.28 -3.68
N PRO A 180 -11.17 -6.65 -3.94
CA PRO A 180 -12.21 -6.71 -2.92
C PRO A 180 -11.76 -7.48 -1.68
N GLN A 181 -12.08 -6.95 -0.49
CA GLN A 181 -11.75 -7.54 0.81
C GLN A 181 -10.24 -7.73 1.06
N GLY A 182 -9.36 -7.24 0.19
CA GLY A 182 -7.93 -7.52 0.24
C GLY A 182 -7.58 -8.98 -0.04
N LYS A 183 -8.50 -9.76 -0.61
CA LYS A 183 -8.22 -11.13 -1.00
C LYS A 183 -7.42 -11.21 -2.29
N TYR A 184 -6.37 -12.00 -2.28
CA TYR A 184 -5.46 -12.10 -3.39
C TYR A 184 -4.80 -13.49 -3.49
N SER A 185 -4.24 -13.77 -4.64
CA SER A 185 -3.35 -14.90 -4.90
C SER A 185 -2.30 -14.47 -5.90
N GLU A 186 -1.24 -15.23 -6.05
CA GLU A 186 -0.23 -15.00 -7.10
C GLU A 186 -0.87 -14.91 -8.49
N GLU A 187 -1.84 -15.79 -8.78
CA GLU A 187 -2.56 -15.81 -10.06
C GLU A 187 -3.34 -14.51 -10.30
N ASN A 188 -4.09 -14.03 -9.30
CA ASN A 188 -4.86 -12.78 -9.46
C ASN A 188 -3.96 -11.55 -9.62
N LEU A 189 -2.84 -11.48 -8.92
CA LEU A 189 -1.85 -10.41 -9.12
C LEU A 189 -1.31 -10.44 -10.54
N ARG A 190 -1.01 -11.64 -11.08
CA ARG A 190 -0.55 -11.84 -12.45
C ARG A 190 -1.63 -11.45 -13.46
N GLN A 191 -2.89 -11.83 -13.22
CA GLN A 191 -4.04 -11.47 -14.05
C GLN A 191 -4.20 -9.95 -14.14
N ALA A 192 -4.20 -9.24 -13.02
CA ALA A 192 -4.30 -7.78 -12.98
C ALA A 192 -3.12 -7.12 -13.69
N HIS A 193 -1.91 -7.59 -13.42
CA HIS A 193 -0.68 -7.07 -14.06
C HIS A 193 -0.70 -7.27 -15.56
N ALA A 194 -1.13 -8.42 -16.06
CA ALA A 194 -1.26 -8.70 -17.50
C ALA A 194 -2.25 -7.77 -18.22
N LEU A 195 -3.26 -7.26 -17.51
CA LEU A 195 -4.22 -6.26 -17.99
C LEU A 195 -3.70 -4.81 -17.85
N GLY A 196 -2.46 -4.62 -17.39
CA GLY A 196 -1.84 -3.31 -17.22
C GLY A 196 -2.28 -2.56 -15.96
N TYR A 197 -2.83 -3.24 -14.98
CA TYR A 197 -3.18 -2.65 -13.69
C TYR A 197 -2.01 -2.66 -12.71
N THR A 198 -1.95 -1.62 -11.89
CA THR A 198 -1.18 -1.60 -10.65
C THR A 198 -2.10 -1.98 -9.50
N THR A 199 -1.80 -3.08 -8.82
CA THR A 199 -2.57 -3.50 -7.63
C THR A 199 -2.13 -2.72 -6.41
N VAL A 200 -3.08 -2.11 -5.70
CA VAL A 200 -2.81 -1.27 -4.52
C VAL A 200 -3.51 -1.84 -3.30
N PHE A 201 -2.72 -2.38 -2.37
CA PHE A 201 -3.17 -2.71 -1.02
C PHE A 201 -3.06 -1.48 -0.12
N TRP A 202 -3.10 -1.68 1.19
CA TRP A 202 -2.95 -0.62 2.20
C TRP A 202 -1.90 -1.02 3.23
N SER A 203 -1.27 -0.03 3.87
CA SER A 203 -0.36 -0.23 4.99
C SER A 203 -0.95 0.25 6.32
N LEU A 204 -2.08 0.93 6.27
CA LEU A 204 -2.78 1.44 7.44
C LEU A 204 -4.29 1.48 7.16
N ALA A 205 -5.06 0.74 7.94
CA ALA A 205 -6.51 0.73 7.88
C ALA A 205 -7.11 0.37 9.24
N TYR A 206 -8.39 0.61 9.39
CA TYR A 206 -9.18 0.15 10.53
C TYR A 206 -10.60 -0.20 10.05
N VAL A 207 -11.35 -0.91 10.90
CA VAL A 207 -12.72 -1.32 10.57
C VAL A 207 -13.66 -0.13 10.72
N ASP A 208 -14.23 0.34 9.61
CA ASP A 208 -15.12 1.50 9.52
C ASP A 208 -16.39 1.24 8.69
N TRP A 209 -16.55 0.03 8.15
CA TRP A 209 -17.63 -0.31 7.21
C TRP A 209 -18.93 -0.82 7.85
N TYR A 210 -18.97 -1.10 9.15
CA TYR A 210 -20.20 -1.51 9.81
C TYR A 210 -21.11 -0.31 10.05
N THR A 211 -22.30 -0.31 9.47
CA THR A 211 -23.25 0.81 9.57
C THR A 211 -23.90 0.95 10.96
N ASP A 212 -23.96 -0.15 11.70
CA ASP A 212 -24.54 -0.26 13.05
C ASP A 212 -23.48 -0.20 14.18
N ASN A 213 -22.22 -0.16 13.85
CA ASN A 213 -21.10 -0.16 14.80
C ASN A 213 -19.95 0.73 14.30
N GLN A 214 -20.25 1.99 14.02
CA GLN A 214 -19.25 2.98 13.61
C GLN A 214 -18.36 3.38 14.78
N PRO A 215 -17.02 3.35 14.62
CA PRO A 215 -16.12 3.86 15.66
C PRO A 215 -16.29 5.36 15.85
N SER A 216 -16.17 5.81 17.08
CA SER A 216 -16.09 7.25 17.36
C SER A 216 -14.81 7.85 16.76
N ALA A 217 -14.79 9.17 16.52
CA ALA A 217 -13.59 9.87 16.07
C ALA A 217 -12.37 9.62 17.00
N GLN A 218 -12.61 9.56 18.32
CA GLN A 218 -11.57 9.29 19.30
C GLN A 218 -10.97 7.87 19.13
N GLU A 219 -11.82 6.87 18.89
CA GLU A 219 -11.38 5.50 18.62
C GLU A 219 -10.61 5.41 17.31
N ALA A 220 -11.09 6.05 16.23
CA ALA A 220 -10.41 6.13 14.96
C ALA A 220 -9.01 6.74 15.14
N TYR A 221 -8.89 7.89 15.78
CA TYR A 221 -7.62 8.54 16.05
C TYR A 221 -6.68 7.67 16.89
N SER A 222 -7.18 7.00 17.92
CA SER A 222 -6.38 6.12 18.76
C SER A 222 -5.79 4.92 18.00
N LYS A 223 -6.46 4.47 16.94
CA LYS A 223 -6.01 3.36 16.10
C LYS A 223 -5.06 3.83 14.98
N LEU A 224 -5.33 4.99 14.39
CA LEU A 224 -4.63 5.47 13.20
C LEU A 224 -3.36 6.25 13.56
N LEU A 225 -3.43 7.23 14.47
CA LEU A 225 -2.32 8.14 14.72
C LEU A 225 -1.00 7.45 15.14
N PRO A 226 -1.01 6.43 16.02
CA PRO A 226 0.21 5.73 16.39
C PRO A 226 0.85 4.91 15.24
N ARG A 227 0.08 4.64 14.19
CA ARG A 227 0.48 3.80 13.06
C ARG A 227 0.82 4.60 11.80
N ILE A 228 0.64 5.93 11.82
CA ILE A 228 1.05 6.79 10.69
C ILE A 228 2.55 6.67 10.52
N HIS A 229 3.00 6.42 9.29
CA HIS A 229 4.40 6.28 8.92
C HIS A 229 4.63 6.88 7.53
N ASP A 230 5.89 7.15 7.21
CA ASP A 230 6.27 7.69 5.92
C ASP A 230 5.92 6.69 4.80
N GLY A 231 5.33 7.17 3.72
CA GLY A 231 4.87 6.33 2.61
C GLY A 231 3.61 5.51 2.89
N ALA A 232 2.85 5.79 3.97
CA ALA A 232 1.61 5.05 4.26
C ALA A 232 0.57 5.19 3.13
N ILE A 233 -0.07 4.07 2.80
CA ILE A 233 -1.23 3.98 1.91
C ILE A 233 -2.43 3.54 2.76
#